data_42ee174bd0cfa31c1fcba9db9f5266f0
#
_entry.id   42ee174bd0cfa31c1fcba9db9f5266f0
#
_cell.length_a   1.000
_cell.length_b   1.000
_cell.length_c   1.000
_cell.angle_alpha   90.00
_cell.angle_beta   90.00
_cell.angle_gamma   90.00
#
_symmetry.space_group_name_H-M   'P 1'
#
loop_
_entity.id
_entity.type
_entity.pdbx_description
1 polymer ?
#
loop_
_entity_poly.entity_id
_entity_poly.type
_entity_poly.pdbx_seq_one_letter_code
_entity_poly.pdbx_strand_id
1 'polypeptide(L)'
;MKHRLPLFAAALWWGSLTAIGFLAVPMLFKFLPTPAMAGNMAARLFTAQAWVSVVCGVVLLLVYKKQAIEPAGKARAPVVFIVLGLLLALLIEFAVAPRIVARENLRLWHGAGSVMYAVQWLCAAMCLWRLSGPARPA
;
A
#
# COMPACT_ATOMS: atom_id res chain seq x y z
N MET A 1 9.32 23.41 3.98
CA MET A 1 8.70 22.23 4.61
C MET A 1 7.61 21.58 3.76
N LYS A 2 6.74 22.34 3.06
CA LYS A 2 5.63 21.76 2.25
C LYS A 2 6.06 20.83 1.09
N HIS A 3 7.27 21.01 0.54
CA HIS A 3 7.81 20.17 -0.56
C HIS A 3 8.30 18.79 -0.12
N ARG A 4 8.55 18.55 1.18
CA ARG A 4 9.06 17.27 1.68
C ARG A 4 7.93 16.32 2.19
N LEU A 5 6.76 16.86 2.51
CA LEU A 5 5.63 16.08 3.01
C LEU A 5 5.24 14.91 2.09
N PRO A 6 5.07 15.10 0.76
CA PRO A 6 4.73 13.99 -0.12
C PRO A 6 5.82 12.92 -0.19
N LEU A 7 7.09 13.30 -0.09
CA LEU A 7 8.19 12.36 -0.07
C LEU A 7 8.15 11.48 1.19
N PHE A 8 7.93 12.09 2.37
CA PHE A 8 7.78 11.34 3.62
C PHE A 8 6.55 10.44 3.61
N ALA A 9 5.42 10.90 3.09
CA ALA A 9 4.22 10.08 2.98
C ALA A 9 4.44 8.87 2.07
N ALA A 10 5.07 9.06 0.91
CA ALA A 10 5.40 7.95 -0.01
C ALA A 10 6.43 6.98 0.59
N ALA A 11 7.45 7.50 1.29
CA ALA A 11 8.46 6.68 1.96
C ALA A 11 7.86 5.86 3.10
N LEU A 12 6.98 6.46 3.92
CA LEU A 12 6.26 5.75 4.97
C LEU A 12 5.35 4.66 4.38
N TRP A 13 4.61 4.98 3.32
CA TRP A 13 3.72 4.03 2.67
C TRP A 13 4.48 2.82 2.12
N TRP A 14 5.51 3.04 1.32
CA TRP A 14 6.32 1.96 0.76
C TRP A 14 7.11 1.20 1.82
N GLY A 15 7.71 1.92 2.78
CA GLY A 15 8.51 1.33 3.86
C GLY A 15 7.66 0.46 4.79
N SER A 16 6.47 0.91 5.18
CA SER A 16 5.56 0.12 6.01
C SER A 16 5.05 -1.14 5.30
N LEU A 17 4.69 -1.05 4.01
CA LEU A 17 4.34 -2.21 3.18
C LEU A 17 5.50 -3.21 3.12
N THR A 18 6.72 -2.73 2.94
CA THR A 18 7.92 -3.56 2.90
C THR A 18 8.14 -4.26 4.25
N ALA A 19 8.11 -3.52 5.34
CA ALA A 19 8.36 -4.04 6.68
C ALA A 19 7.30 -5.06 7.11
N ILE A 20 6.02 -4.79 6.86
CA ILE A 20 4.94 -5.71 7.27
C ILE A 20 4.90 -6.94 6.36
N GLY A 21 4.85 -6.76 5.04
CA GLY A 21 4.65 -7.88 4.12
C GLY A 21 5.85 -8.82 4.00
N PHE A 22 7.06 -8.27 3.98
CA PHE A 22 8.26 -9.07 3.70
C PHE A 22 9.13 -9.37 4.91
N LEU A 23 8.89 -8.73 6.05
CA LEU A 23 9.64 -8.98 7.28
C LEU A 23 8.75 -9.45 8.41
N ALA A 24 7.79 -8.64 8.87
CA ALA A 24 7.01 -8.94 10.06
C ALA A 24 6.15 -10.19 9.89
N VAL A 25 5.35 -10.28 8.82
CA VAL A 25 4.46 -11.42 8.60
C VAL A 25 5.21 -12.75 8.43
N PRO A 26 6.28 -12.86 7.62
CA PRO A 26 7.11 -14.07 7.61
C PRO A 26 7.68 -14.46 8.98
N MET A 27 8.10 -13.48 9.78
CA MET A 27 8.60 -13.75 11.14
C MET A 27 7.49 -14.28 12.06
N LEU A 28 6.25 -13.78 11.95
CA LEU A 28 5.13 -14.31 12.73
C LEU A 28 4.94 -15.81 12.47
N PHE A 29 4.94 -16.23 11.21
CA PHE A 29 4.78 -17.66 10.85
C PHE A 29 5.98 -18.52 11.22
N LYS A 30 7.17 -17.93 11.36
CA LYS A 30 8.38 -18.64 11.76
C LYS A 30 8.49 -18.84 13.28
N PHE A 31 8.07 -17.85 14.07
CA PHE A 31 8.37 -17.81 15.51
C PHE A 31 7.14 -18.00 16.41
N LEU A 32 5.92 -17.82 15.92
CA LEU A 32 4.73 -18.07 16.74
C LEU A 32 4.41 -19.58 16.82
N PRO A 33 3.87 -20.04 17.99
CA PRO A 33 3.65 -21.46 18.26
C PRO A 33 2.72 -22.15 17.27
N THR A 34 1.72 -21.43 16.73
CA THR A 34 0.74 -22.02 15.82
C THR A 34 0.48 -21.12 14.62
N PRO A 35 0.21 -21.72 13.43
CA PRO A 35 -0.18 -20.97 12.25
C PRO A 35 -1.46 -20.12 12.45
N ALA A 36 -2.36 -20.55 13.33
CA ALA A 36 -3.58 -19.81 13.65
C ALA A 36 -3.25 -18.49 14.39
N MET A 37 -2.34 -18.52 15.35
CA MET A 37 -1.88 -17.31 16.05
C MET A 37 -1.16 -16.36 15.08
N ALA A 38 -0.28 -16.90 14.24
CA ALA A 38 0.43 -16.13 13.24
C ALA A 38 -0.55 -15.46 12.25
N GLY A 39 -1.53 -16.19 11.76
CA GLY A 39 -2.56 -15.69 10.84
C GLY A 39 -3.42 -14.60 11.47
N ASN A 40 -3.85 -14.76 12.73
CA ASN A 40 -4.64 -13.77 13.45
C ASN A 40 -3.85 -12.47 13.66
N MET A 41 -2.58 -12.57 14.02
CA MET A 41 -1.72 -11.39 14.18
C MET A 41 -1.44 -10.72 12.83
N ALA A 42 -1.15 -11.51 11.80
CA ALA A 42 -0.94 -10.99 10.44
C ALA A 42 -2.18 -10.24 9.93
N ALA A 43 -3.39 -10.74 10.17
CA ALA A 43 -4.63 -10.06 9.80
C ALA A 43 -4.71 -8.66 10.44
N ARG A 44 -4.40 -8.54 11.74
CA ARG A 44 -4.38 -7.24 12.44
C ARG A 44 -3.33 -6.28 11.88
N LEU A 45 -2.14 -6.80 11.53
CA LEU A 45 -1.09 -6.00 10.90
C LEU A 45 -1.50 -5.50 9.52
N PHE A 46 -2.17 -6.34 8.72
CA PHE A 46 -2.66 -5.94 7.40
C PHE A 46 -3.78 -4.90 7.49
N THR A 47 -4.70 -5.03 8.47
CA THR A 47 -5.70 -3.98 8.74
C THR A 47 -5.05 -2.66 9.12
N ALA A 48 -4.08 -2.67 10.03
CA ALA A 48 -3.32 -1.46 10.38
C ALA A 48 -2.59 -0.88 9.16
N GLN A 49 -1.99 -1.73 8.33
CA GLN A 49 -1.32 -1.34 7.09
C GLN A 49 -2.28 -0.71 6.08
N ALA A 50 -3.51 -1.24 5.95
CA ALA A 50 -4.52 -0.64 5.08
C ALA A 50 -4.81 0.81 5.48
N TRP A 51 -4.95 1.10 6.77
CA TRP A 51 -5.16 2.46 7.26
C TRP A 51 -3.94 3.37 7.06
N VAL A 52 -2.72 2.87 7.26
CA VAL A 52 -1.50 3.62 6.91
C VAL A 52 -1.51 3.97 5.41
N SER A 53 -1.87 3.02 4.56
CA SER A 53 -1.97 3.25 3.10
C SER A 53 -3.01 4.30 2.76
N VAL A 54 -4.19 4.26 3.41
CA VAL A 54 -5.25 5.26 3.21
C VAL A 54 -4.77 6.65 3.61
N VAL A 55 -4.18 6.80 4.79
CA VAL A 55 -3.69 8.10 5.28
C VAL A 55 -2.61 8.65 4.35
N CYS A 56 -1.59 7.85 4.02
CA CYS A 56 -0.52 8.28 3.12
C CYS A 56 -1.05 8.64 1.72
N GLY A 57 -1.93 7.80 1.17
CA GLY A 57 -2.52 8.02 -0.15
C GLY A 57 -3.40 9.27 -0.21
N VAL A 58 -4.21 9.53 0.81
CA VAL A 58 -5.02 10.76 0.91
C VAL A 58 -4.11 11.99 1.00
N VAL A 59 -3.07 11.96 1.82
CA VAL A 59 -2.08 13.06 1.89
C VAL A 59 -1.46 13.32 0.51
N LEU A 60 -1.06 12.27 -0.20
CA LEU A 60 -0.50 12.38 -1.55
C LEU A 60 -1.52 12.96 -2.53
N LEU A 61 -2.77 12.50 -2.52
CA LEU A 61 -3.84 13.02 -3.39
C LEU A 61 -4.12 14.49 -3.13
N LEU A 62 -4.15 14.93 -1.86
CA LEU A 62 -4.37 16.33 -1.50
C LEU A 62 -3.24 17.23 -2.02
N VAL A 63 -2.00 16.75 -2.01
CA VAL A 63 -0.86 17.49 -2.57
C VAL A 63 -0.96 17.58 -4.10
N TYR A 64 -1.37 16.48 -4.76
CA TYR A 64 -1.43 16.39 -6.22
C TYR A 64 -2.78 16.75 -6.84
N LYS A 65 -3.77 17.20 -6.04
CA LYS A 65 -5.12 17.52 -6.55
C LYS A 65 -5.14 18.50 -7.72
N LYS A 66 -4.27 19.50 -7.73
CA LYS A 66 -4.18 20.47 -8.84
C LYS A 66 -3.70 19.81 -10.14
N GLN A 67 -2.74 18.87 -10.05
CA GLN A 67 -2.19 18.15 -11.19
C GLN A 67 -3.15 17.10 -11.75
N ALA A 68 -4.08 16.61 -10.93
CA ALA A 68 -5.12 15.67 -11.37
C ALA A 68 -6.18 16.32 -12.26
N ILE A 69 -6.36 17.65 -12.15
CA ILE A 69 -7.40 18.43 -12.84
C ILE A 69 -6.89 19.01 -14.17
N GLU A 70 -5.57 19.19 -14.33
CA GLU A 70 -5.00 19.77 -15.57
C GLU A 70 -5.06 18.78 -16.75
N PRO A 71 -5.37 19.26 -17.98
CA PRO A 71 -5.46 18.40 -19.16
C PRO A 71 -4.11 17.79 -19.52
N ALA A 72 -4.15 16.49 -19.76
CA ALA A 72 -3.15 15.60 -20.35
C ALA A 72 -1.67 16.06 -20.32
N GLY A 73 -1.03 16.06 -19.16
CA GLY A 73 0.40 16.23 -19.04
C GLY A 73 1.06 15.05 -18.28
N LYS A 74 2.39 15.00 -18.32
CA LYS A 74 3.25 14.01 -17.62
C LYS A 74 3.02 13.91 -16.09
N ALA A 75 2.21 14.81 -15.53
CA ALA A 75 1.84 14.91 -14.12
C ALA A 75 0.77 13.90 -13.65
N ARG A 76 0.03 13.26 -14.57
CA ARG A 76 -1.01 12.27 -14.21
C ARG A 76 -0.47 10.94 -13.70
N ALA A 77 0.75 10.58 -14.06
CA ALA A 77 1.30 9.27 -13.72
C ALA A 77 1.40 8.99 -12.20
N PRO A 78 1.83 9.93 -11.33
CA PRO A 78 1.83 9.68 -9.89
C PRO A 78 0.42 9.45 -9.33
N VAL A 79 -0.58 10.21 -9.79
CA VAL A 79 -1.97 10.11 -9.32
C VAL A 79 -2.57 8.75 -9.64
N VAL A 80 -2.30 8.17 -10.81
CA VAL A 80 -2.77 6.84 -11.18
C VAL A 80 -2.24 5.77 -10.21
N PHE A 81 -0.95 5.82 -9.87
CA PHE A 81 -0.36 4.86 -8.91
C PHE A 81 -0.91 5.06 -7.50
N ILE A 82 -1.17 6.31 -7.08
CA ILE A 82 -1.78 6.57 -5.76
C ILE A 82 -3.20 5.99 -5.71
N VAL A 83 -4.03 6.28 -6.72
CA VAL A 83 -5.41 5.81 -6.76
C VAL A 83 -5.48 4.29 -6.86
N LEU A 84 -4.66 3.68 -7.73
CA LEU A 84 -4.61 2.22 -7.84
C LEU A 84 -4.15 1.56 -6.53
N GLY A 85 -3.10 2.10 -5.89
CA GLY A 85 -2.62 1.58 -4.62
C GLY A 85 -3.64 1.70 -3.49
N LEU A 86 -4.39 2.81 -3.42
CA LEU A 86 -5.50 3.00 -2.47
C LEU A 86 -6.64 2.02 -2.73
N LEU A 87 -7.04 1.87 -4.00
CA LEU A 87 -8.10 0.93 -4.37
C LEU A 87 -7.72 -0.50 -3.97
N LEU A 88 -6.48 -0.91 -4.23
CA LEU A 88 -5.98 -2.23 -3.83
C LEU A 88 -5.97 -2.39 -2.30
N ALA A 89 -5.55 -1.39 -1.53
CA ALA A 89 -5.60 -1.42 -0.07
C ALA A 89 -7.02 -1.67 0.44
N LEU A 90 -7.99 -0.93 -0.08
CA LEU A 90 -9.40 -1.06 0.30
C LEU A 90 -9.99 -2.42 -0.14
N LEU A 91 -9.67 -2.89 -1.34
CA LEU A 91 -10.11 -4.21 -1.82
C LEU A 91 -9.53 -5.34 -0.98
N ILE A 92 -8.26 -5.28 -0.59
CA ILE A 92 -7.65 -6.27 0.30
C ILE A 92 -8.38 -6.27 1.64
N GLU A 93 -8.60 -5.12 2.26
CA GLU A 93 -9.23 -5.02 3.58
C GLU A 93 -10.70 -5.43 3.57
N PHE A 94 -11.49 -4.95 2.63
CA PHE A 94 -12.95 -5.12 2.67
C PHE A 94 -13.48 -6.25 1.80
N ALA A 95 -12.73 -6.74 0.82
CA ALA A 95 -13.16 -7.83 -0.05
C ALA A 95 -12.38 -9.13 0.18
N VAL A 96 -11.06 -9.08 0.33
CA VAL A 96 -10.20 -10.26 0.43
C VAL A 96 -10.10 -10.76 1.88
N ALA A 97 -9.77 -9.87 2.81
CA ALA A 97 -9.53 -10.24 4.21
C ALA A 97 -10.74 -10.94 4.86
N PRO A 98 -12.01 -10.49 4.70
CA PRO A 98 -13.15 -11.19 5.27
C PRO A 98 -13.30 -12.64 4.77
N ARG A 99 -12.99 -12.91 3.51
CA ARG A 99 -13.06 -14.25 2.92
C ARG A 99 -11.96 -15.16 3.43
N ILE A 100 -10.76 -14.61 3.68
CA ILE A 100 -9.67 -15.35 4.32
C ILE A 100 -10.06 -15.71 5.76
N VAL A 101 -10.61 -14.78 6.52
CA VAL A 101 -11.07 -15.02 7.89
C VAL A 101 -12.20 -16.04 7.94
N ALA A 102 -13.15 -15.98 7.00
CA ALA A 102 -14.24 -16.97 6.84
C ALA A 102 -13.76 -18.33 6.31
N ARG A 103 -12.47 -18.47 6.00
CA ARG A 103 -11.85 -19.67 5.42
C ARG A 103 -12.48 -20.12 4.09
N GLU A 104 -13.07 -19.21 3.35
CA GLU A 104 -13.57 -19.47 2.01
C GLU A 104 -12.41 -19.62 1.05
N ASN A 105 -12.27 -20.77 0.39
CA ASN A 105 -11.23 -21.05 -0.60
C ASN A 105 -9.89 -20.34 -0.31
N LEU A 106 -9.26 -20.69 0.81
CA LEU A 106 -8.04 -20.03 1.34
C LEU A 106 -6.93 -19.89 0.29
N ARG A 107 -6.75 -20.91 -0.55
CA ARG A 107 -5.71 -20.91 -1.58
C ARG A 107 -5.91 -19.77 -2.58
N LEU A 108 -7.17 -19.60 -3.02
CA LEU A 108 -7.52 -18.55 -3.97
C LEU A 108 -7.36 -17.15 -3.34
N TRP A 109 -7.96 -16.95 -2.16
CA TRP A 109 -7.97 -15.63 -1.53
C TRP A 109 -6.61 -15.19 -0.99
N HIS A 110 -5.79 -16.13 -0.48
CA HIS A 110 -4.40 -15.83 -0.14
C HIS A 110 -3.57 -15.50 -1.38
N GLY A 111 -3.74 -16.22 -2.48
CA GLY A 111 -3.07 -15.93 -3.74
C GLY A 111 -3.46 -14.56 -4.29
N ALA A 112 -4.76 -14.28 -4.36
CA ALA A 112 -5.28 -12.99 -4.81
C ALA A 112 -4.78 -11.84 -3.93
N GLY A 113 -4.87 -11.98 -2.61
CA GLY A 113 -4.39 -10.98 -1.65
C GLY A 113 -2.88 -10.72 -1.79
N SER A 114 -2.08 -11.76 -1.98
CA SER A 114 -0.63 -11.62 -2.17
C SER A 114 -0.29 -10.88 -3.45
N VAL A 115 -0.96 -11.18 -4.56
CA VAL A 115 -0.76 -10.48 -5.84
C VAL A 115 -1.18 -9.02 -5.72
N MET A 116 -2.35 -8.74 -5.14
CA MET A 116 -2.85 -7.39 -4.94
C MET A 116 -1.92 -6.57 -4.03
N TYR A 117 -1.39 -7.19 -2.97
CA TYR A 117 -0.42 -6.57 -2.07
C TYR A 117 0.89 -6.24 -2.79
N ALA A 118 1.41 -7.15 -3.62
CA ALA A 118 2.61 -6.92 -4.41
C ALA A 118 2.41 -5.77 -5.42
N VAL A 119 1.26 -5.70 -6.09
CA VAL A 119 0.93 -4.60 -7.00
C VAL A 119 0.81 -3.28 -6.23
N GLN A 120 0.17 -3.27 -5.05
CA GLN A 120 0.10 -2.10 -4.18
C GLN A 120 1.50 -1.63 -3.77
N TRP A 121 2.38 -2.56 -3.39
CA TRP A 121 3.76 -2.28 -3.03
C TRP A 121 4.53 -1.62 -4.19
N LEU A 122 4.36 -2.13 -5.43
CA LEU A 122 4.94 -1.54 -6.63
C LEU A 122 4.37 -0.13 -6.90
N CYS A 123 3.08 0.09 -6.70
CA CYS A 123 2.47 1.42 -6.83
C CYS A 123 3.11 2.43 -5.87
N ALA A 124 3.28 2.04 -4.60
CA ALA A 124 3.93 2.89 -3.60
C ALA A 124 5.41 3.16 -3.94
N ALA A 125 6.14 2.14 -4.41
CA ALA A 125 7.51 2.27 -4.89
C ALA A 125 7.62 3.26 -6.07
N MET A 126 6.71 3.16 -7.05
CA MET A 126 6.66 4.07 -8.19
C MET A 126 6.33 5.51 -7.79
N CYS A 127 5.45 5.69 -6.81
CA CYS A 127 5.19 7.01 -6.23
C CYS A 127 6.46 7.59 -5.62
N LEU A 128 7.14 6.82 -4.77
CA LEU A 128 8.39 7.24 -4.12
C LEU A 128 9.49 7.56 -5.15
N TRP A 129 9.69 6.67 -6.12
CA TRP A 129 10.68 6.86 -7.19
C TRP A 129 10.45 8.16 -7.97
N ARG A 130 9.22 8.46 -8.34
CA ARG A 130 8.89 9.68 -9.10
C ARG A 130 9.02 10.95 -8.27
N LEU A 131 8.82 10.85 -6.95
CA LEU A 131 8.97 11.98 -6.02
C LEU A 131 10.43 12.25 -5.65
N SER A 132 11.30 11.24 -5.67
CA SER A 132 12.72 11.36 -5.35
C SER A 132 13.58 11.82 -6.54
N GLY A 133 13.02 11.89 -7.74
CA GLY A 133 13.72 12.37 -8.92
C GLY A 133 14.16 13.83 -8.79
N PRO A 134 15.24 14.25 -9.51
CA PRO A 134 15.70 15.62 -9.49
C PRO A 134 14.57 16.57 -9.93
N ALA A 135 14.42 17.69 -9.21
CA ALA A 135 13.51 18.76 -9.61
C ALA A 135 13.90 19.19 -11.03
N ARG A 136 12.98 19.03 -12.00
CA ARG A 136 13.25 19.54 -13.34
C ARG A 136 13.42 21.05 -13.25
N PRO A 137 14.50 21.60 -13.84
CA PRO A 137 14.58 23.04 -14.00
C PRO A 137 13.37 23.53 -14.78
N ALA A 138 12.84 24.64 -14.31
CA ALA A 138 11.68 25.33 -14.88
C ALA A 138 12.01 25.83 -16.30
#